data_c99ea60a2a46f33b92d52f8a6a58859d
#
_entry.id   c99ea60a2a46f33b92d52f8a6a58859d
#
_cell.length_a   1.000
_cell.length_b   1.000
_cell.length_c   1.000
_cell.angle_alpha   90.00
_cell.angle_beta   90.00
_cell.angle_gamma   90.00
#
_symmetry.space_group_name_H-M   'P 1'
#
loop_
_entity.id
_entity.type
_entity.pdbx_description
1 polymer ?
#
loop_
_entity_poly.entity_id
_entity_poly.type
_entity_poly.pdbx_seq_one_letter_code
_entity_poly.pdbx_strand_id
1 'polypeptide(L)'
;MATITFYASETGNGSAWASASTFPLARSSTWTNKSNTSWNTAWGSFDAGALKYCYRGFFPFYVTWIPAGATITSAVFSVYLYGTVGTPTMGLILTTQTDPTSLAVGDYDNLTLDTPSEGATRVSVTDASYNDFTLNATGLSWLPTPWTDGYIKLGTREARDIDNGLNSTDTYSNARFSDYSGTASDPKLVITYTVPSTFTPKIIIC
;
A
#
# COMPACT_ATOMS: atom_id res chain seq x y z
N MET A 1 -25.81 -2.57 -5.01
CA MET A 1 -24.35 -2.45 -5.02
C MET A 1 -24.00 -1.03 -4.67
N ALA A 2 -23.09 -0.81 -3.76
CA ALA A 2 -22.63 0.51 -3.32
C ALA A 2 -21.10 0.54 -3.31
N THR A 3 -20.52 1.74 -3.39
CA THR A 3 -19.07 1.94 -3.40
C THR A 3 -18.70 3.03 -2.41
N ILE A 4 -17.61 2.84 -1.70
CA ILE A 4 -17.04 3.81 -0.76
C ILE A 4 -15.54 3.95 -1.03
N THR A 5 -15.00 5.17 -0.87
CA THR A 5 -13.58 5.47 -1.06
C THR A 5 -12.98 5.91 0.25
N PHE A 6 -11.86 5.32 0.61
CA PHE A 6 -11.02 5.71 1.73
C PHE A 6 -9.69 6.25 1.21
N TYR A 7 -9.16 7.27 1.87
CA TYR A 7 -7.83 7.82 1.61
C TYR A 7 -6.85 7.35 2.68
N ALA A 8 -5.58 7.21 2.29
CA ALA A 8 -4.56 6.77 3.23
C ALA A 8 -4.35 7.79 4.37
N SER A 9 -3.94 7.32 5.53
CA SER A 9 -3.60 8.17 6.67
C SER A 9 -2.46 9.12 6.31
N GLU A 10 -2.65 10.43 6.51
CA GLU A 10 -1.69 11.48 6.13
C GLU A 10 -0.30 11.28 6.73
N THR A 11 -0.21 10.88 7.99
CA THR A 11 1.06 10.68 8.70
C THR A 11 1.50 9.21 8.78
N GLY A 12 0.58 8.28 8.54
CA GLY A 12 0.84 6.84 8.53
C GLY A 12 1.32 6.32 7.20
N ASN A 13 1.01 7.00 6.07
CA ASN A 13 1.49 6.60 4.76
C ASN A 13 2.87 7.19 4.47
N GLY A 14 3.60 6.56 3.54
CA GLY A 14 4.94 7.01 3.16
C GLY A 14 5.81 5.87 2.68
N SER A 15 7.10 6.12 2.67
CA SER A 15 8.12 5.11 2.37
C SER A 15 9.12 4.95 3.51
N ALA A 16 9.60 3.73 3.70
CA ALA A 16 10.78 3.44 4.48
C ALA A 16 11.84 2.78 3.59
N TRP A 17 13.10 3.04 3.85
CA TRP A 17 14.19 2.48 3.05
C TRP A 17 15.41 2.15 3.88
N ALA A 18 16.16 1.19 3.41
CA ALA A 18 17.44 0.81 3.96
C ALA A 18 18.53 0.95 2.90
N SER A 19 19.77 1.12 3.34
CA SER A 19 20.96 1.12 2.48
C SER A 19 22.06 0.27 3.07
N ALA A 20 22.81 -0.42 2.20
CA ALA A 20 23.99 -1.22 2.57
C ALA A 20 24.93 -1.36 1.38
N SER A 21 26.08 -2.02 1.57
CA SER A 21 27.05 -2.26 0.49
C SER A 21 26.54 -3.22 -0.60
N THR A 22 25.52 -4.02 -0.31
CA THR A 22 24.88 -4.92 -1.27
C THR A 22 23.37 -4.89 -1.14
N PHE A 23 22.61 -5.24 -2.19
CA PHE A 23 21.15 -5.31 -2.13
C PHE A 23 20.62 -6.33 -1.13
N PRO A 24 21.16 -7.55 -0.98
CA PRO A 24 20.73 -8.48 0.06
C PRO A 24 20.86 -7.90 1.46
N LEU A 25 21.94 -7.18 1.75
CA LEU A 25 22.13 -6.51 3.06
C LEU A 25 21.17 -5.33 3.23
N ALA A 26 20.94 -4.51 2.20
CA ALA A 26 19.94 -3.43 2.25
C ALA A 26 18.54 -3.99 2.49
N ARG A 27 18.18 -5.07 1.80
CA ARG A 27 16.89 -5.76 1.92
C ARG A 27 16.61 -6.25 3.35
N SER A 28 17.62 -6.78 4.03
CA SER A 28 17.54 -7.34 5.39
C SER A 28 18.03 -6.39 6.49
N SER A 29 18.28 -5.12 6.17
CA SER A 29 18.86 -4.17 7.12
C SER A 29 17.85 -3.69 8.14
N THR A 30 18.26 -3.61 9.39
CA THR A 30 17.53 -2.93 10.47
C THR A 30 17.85 -1.43 10.56
N TRP A 31 18.87 -0.96 9.83
CA TRP A 31 19.25 0.45 9.74
C TRP A 31 18.45 1.12 8.63
N THR A 32 17.42 1.83 9.01
CA THR A 32 16.40 2.34 8.08
C THR A 32 16.18 3.84 8.23
N ASN A 33 15.62 4.42 7.18
CA ASN A 33 15.12 5.78 7.14
C ASN A 33 13.66 5.76 6.70
N LYS A 34 12.97 6.87 6.85
CA LYS A 34 11.58 7.03 6.42
C LYS A 34 11.29 8.41 5.87
N SER A 35 10.27 8.50 5.05
CA SER A 35 9.63 9.76 4.66
C SER A 35 8.14 9.54 4.44
N ASN A 36 7.32 10.46 4.92
CA ASN A 36 5.89 10.52 4.67
C ASN A 36 5.51 11.72 3.78
N THR A 37 6.49 12.32 3.12
CA THR A 37 6.27 13.43 2.19
C THR A 37 6.34 12.96 0.75
N SER A 38 5.46 13.48 -0.08
CA SER A 38 5.51 13.36 -1.54
C SER A 38 6.87 13.84 -2.07
N TRP A 39 7.26 13.39 -3.26
CA TRP A 39 8.56 13.61 -3.90
C TRP A 39 9.68 12.66 -3.44
N ASN A 40 9.40 11.72 -2.56
CA ASN A 40 10.38 10.69 -2.21
C ASN A 40 10.10 9.38 -2.96
N THR A 41 11.16 8.61 -3.18
CA THR A 41 11.06 7.27 -3.73
C THR A 41 10.15 6.43 -2.84
N ALA A 42 9.05 5.96 -3.39
CA ALA A 42 8.05 5.23 -2.62
C ALA A 42 8.41 3.77 -2.44
N TRP A 43 9.09 3.18 -3.45
CA TRP A 43 9.49 1.78 -3.47
C TRP A 43 10.43 1.53 -4.65
N GLY A 44 11.18 0.45 -4.57
CA GLY A 44 12.14 0.06 -5.59
C GLY A 44 13.54 -0.12 -5.08
N SER A 45 14.49 -0.21 -5.99
CA SER A 45 15.91 -0.33 -5.71
C SER A 45 16.73 0.69 -6.49
N PHE A 46 17.76 1.22 -5.84
CA PHE A 46 18.67 2.21 -6.41
C PHE A 46 20.12 1.88 -6.08
N ASP A 47 20.97 1.92 -7.10
CA ASP A 47 22.42 1.67 -6.99
C ASP A 47 23.18 3.00 -6.99
N ALA A 48 23.63 3.44 -5.82
CA ALA A 48 24.47 4.62 -5.66
C ALA A 48 25.97 4.26 -5.60
N GLY A 49 26.40 3.23 -6.29
CA GLY A 49 27.78 2.76 -6.29
C GLY A 49 28.16 2.03 -5.00
N ALA A 50 28.72 2.72 -4.03
CA ALA A 50 29.11 2.11 -2.73
C ALA A 50 27.92 1.70 -1.86
N LEU A 51 26.75 2.30 -2.06
CA LEU A 51 25.53 2.01 -1.32
C LEU A 51 24.42 1.55 -2.27
N LYS A 52 23.73 0.50 -1.86
CA LYS A 52 22.53 -0.04 -2.50
C LYS A 52 21.33 0.29 -1.62
N TYR A 53 20.28 0.84 -2.20
CA TYR A 53 19.07 1.25 -1.50
C TYR A 53 17.91 0.31 -1.84
N CYS A 54 17.10 -0.02 -0.85
CA CYS A 54 15.84 -0.73 -1.01
C CYS A 54 14.74 0.07 -0.33
N TYR A 55 13.71 0.44 -1.10
CA TYR A 55 12.58 1.26 -0.67
C TYR A 55 11.31 0.42 -0.62
N ARG A 56 10.44 0.68 0.37
CA ARG A 56 9.14 0.03 0.56
C ARG A 56 8.07 1.06 0.89
N GLY A 57 6.88 0.92 0.28
CA GLY A 57 5.75 1.83 0.51
C GLY A 57 4.78 1.30 1.56
N PHE A 58 4.16 2.22 2.31
CA PHE A 58 3.20 1.95 3.38
C PHE A 58 1.97 2.80 3.19
N PHE A 59 0.78 2.18 3.24
CA PHE A 59 -0.49 2.81 2.94
C PHE A 59 -1.57 2.26 3.89
N PRO A 60 -1.67 2.78 5.12
CA PRO A 60 -2.74 2.41 6.05
C PRO A 60 -4.02 3.19 5.71
N PHE A 61 -5.16 2.48 5.71
CA PHE A 61 -6.49 3.03 5.51
C PHE A 61 -7.37 2.72 6.70
N TYR A 62 -8.01 3.74 7.28
CA TYR A 62 -9.06 3.53 8.28
C TYR A 62 -10.38 3.24 7.57
N VAL A 63 -10.77 1.98 7.59
CA VAL A 63 -12.00 1.49 6.95
C VAL A 63 -13.14 1.55 7.95
N THR A 64 -14.19 2.28 7.60
CA THR A 64 -15.35 2.56 8.46
C THR A 64 -16.62 2.63 7.61
N TRP A 65 -17.78 2.68 8.25
CA TRP A 65 -19.08 2.91 7.61
C TRP A 65 -19.55 1.85 6.59
N ILE A 66 -18.97 0.66 6.57
CA ILE A 66 -19.53 -0.44 5.80
C ILE A 66 -20.71 -1.02 6.59
N PRO A 67 -21.93 -1.04 6.03
CA PRO A 67 -23.12 -1.47 6.79
C PRO A 67 -23.02 -2.90 7.31
N ALA A 68 -23.59 -3.12 8.49
CA ALA A 68 -23.69 -4.47 9.05
C ALA A 68 -24.40 -5.43 8.08
N GLY A 69 -23.86 -6.63 7.92
CA GLY A 69 -24.36 -7.64 7.01
C GLY A 69 -24.02 -7.39 5.53
N ALA A 70 -23.31 -6.31 5.20
CA ALA A 70 -22.81 -6.09 3.84
C ALA A 70 -21.82 -7.19 3.43
N THR A 71 -21.82 -7.53 2.15
CA THR A 71 -20.83 -8.40 1.53
C THR A 71 -19.93 -7.58 0.64
N ILE A 72 -18.63 -7.55 0.93
CA ILE A 72 -17.63 -6.92 0.08
C ILE A 72 -17.47 -7.78 -1.18
N THR A 73 -17.66 -7.17 -2.35
CA THR A 73 -17.59 -7.86 -3.64
C THR A 73 -16.29 -7.57 -4.39
N SER A 74 -15.69 -6.41 -4.15
CA SER A 74 -14.37 -6.06 -4.68
C SER A 74 -13.74 -4.91 -3.88
N ALA A 75 -12.42 -4.82 -3.96
CA ALA A 75 -11.68 -3.64 -3.49
C ALA A 75 -10.53 -3.36 -4.46
N VAL A 76 -10.23 -2.07 -4.65
CA VAL A 76 -9.12 -1.61 -5.49
C VAL A 76 -8.30 -0.61 -4.69
N PHE A 77 -7.02 -0.93 -4.50
CA PHE A 77 -6.03 0.03 -4.00
C PHE A 77 -5.41 0.76 -5.18
N SER A 78 -5.35 2.08 -5.13
CA SER A 78 -4.76 2.93 -6.17
C SER A 78 -3.73 3.87 -5.58
N VAL A 79 -2.57 3.97 -6.23
CA VAL A 79 -1.51 4.91 -5.87
C VAL A 79 -1.04 5.67 -7.10
N TYR A 80 -0.93 7.00 -6.99
CA TYR A 80 -0.41 7.85 -8.06
C TYR A 80 1.11 7.84 -8.05
N LEU A 81 1.72 7.40 -9.14
CA LEU A 81 3.17 7.25 -9.29
C LEU A 81 3.71 8.24 -10.33
N TYR A 82 4.95 8.67 -10.14
CA TYR A 82 5.64 9.58 -11.06
C TYR A 82 7.16 9.46 -10.91
N GLY A 83 7.90 9.94 -11.93
CA GLY A 83 9.36 9.91 -11.93
C GLY A 83 9.90 8.48 -11.87
N THR A 84 9.25 7.58 -12.62
CA THR A 84 9.60 6.17 -12.69
C THR A 84 10.90 5.95 -13.45
N VAL A 85 11.80 5.16 -12.90
CA VAL A 85 13.06 4.75 -13.51
C VAL A 85 13.05 3.24 -13.75
N GLY A 86 13.50 2.84 -14.93
CA GLY A 86 13.45 1.45 -15.37
C GLY A 86 12.03 0.97 -15.68
N THR A 87 11.81 -0.31 -15.57
CA THR A 87 10.51 -0.97 -15.78
C THR A 87 10.08 -1.73 -14.52
N PRO A 88 9.83 -1.01 -13.40
CA PRO A 88 9.52 -1.69 -12.15
C PRO A 88 8.17 -2.38 -12.19
N THR A 89 8.10 -3.52 -11.52
CA THR A 89 6.85 -4.25 -11.26
C THR A 89 6.60 -4.25 -9.76
N MET A 90 5.42 -3.87 -9.37
CA MET A 90 5.04 -3.67 -7.97
C MET A 90 4.11 -4.78 -7.47
N GLY A 91 4.42 -5.36 -6.32
CA GLY A 91 3.55 -6.27 -5.58
C GLY A 91 2.87 -5.57 -4.40
N LEU A 92 1.64 -6.01 -4.09
CA LEU A 92 0.84 -5.54 -2.96
C LEU A 92 0.85 -6.57 -1.86
N ILE A 93 1.26 -6.17 -0.66
CA ILE A 93 1.35 -7.05 0.52
C ILE A 93 0.68 -6.43 1.74
N LEU A 94 0.35 -7.26 2.74
CA LEU A 94 -0.08 -6.78 4.05
C LEU A 94 1.14 -6.40 4.88
N THR A 95 1.05 -5.28 5.61
CA THR A 95 2.11 -4.87 6.54
C THR A 95 1.68 -5.08 7.99
N THR A 96 2.65 -5.26 8.87
CA THR A 96 2.47 -5.24 10.34
C THR A 96 2.90 -3.90 10.93
N GLN A 97 2.82 -2.81 10.14
CA GLN A 97 3.10 -1.44 10.61
C GLN A 97 2.53 -1.22 12.01
N THR A 98 3.37 -0.78 12.95
CA THR A 98 3.02 -0.75 14.37
C THR A 98 1.91 0.25 14.64
N ASP A 99 2.07 1.49 14.17
CA ASP A 99 1.07 2.55 14.29
C ASP A 99 0.58 2.97 12.90
N PRO A 100 -0.68 2.69 12.53
CA PRO A 100 -1.21 3.07 11.22
C PRO A 100 -1.39 4.58 11.04
N THR A 101 -1.24 5.37 12.09
CA THR A 101 -1.31 6.83 12.04
C THR A 101 0.06 7.49 12.05
N SER A 102 1.16 6.72 12.18
CA SER A 102 2.52 7.26 12.23
C SER A 102 3.53 6.27 11.68
N LEU A 103 4.05 6.54 10.50
CA LEU A 103 5.13 5.72 9.93
C LEU A 103 6.39 5.85 10.78
N ALA A 104 6.99 4.73 11.17
CA ALA A 104 8.23 4.65 11.94
C ALA A 104 9.36 4.02 11.11
N VAL A 105 10.61 4.30 11.47
CA VAL A 105 11.78 3.69 10.79
C VAL A 105 11.79 2.17 10.92
N GLY A 106 11.35 1.62 12.05
CA GLY A 106 11.25 0.18 12.26
C GLY A 106 10.16 -0.51 11.42
N ASP A 107 9.27 0.24 10.78
CA ASP A 107 8.23 -0.35 9.93
C ASP A 107 8.78 -0.97 8.64
N TYR A 108 10.01 -0.62 8.25
CA TYR A 108 10.67 -1.24 7.10
C TYR A 108 10.67 -2.78 7.21
N ASP A 109 10.95 -3.33 8.39
CA ASP A 109 10.97 -4.78 8.63
C ASP A 109 9.57 -5.38 8.84
N ASN A 110 8.57 -4.54 9.03
CA ASN A 110 7.16 -4.96 9.15
C ASN A 110 6.53 -5.40 7.81
N LEU A 111 7.29 -5.41 6.74
CA LEU A 111 6.96 -6.05 5.48
C LEU A 111 7.69 -7.39 5.42
N THR A 112 6.96 -8.49 5.52
CA THR A 112 7.51 -9.86 5.54
C THR A 112 8.59 -10.03 4.48
N LEU A 113 9.79 -10.48 4.89
CA LEU A 113 10.96 -10.56 3.99
C LEU A 113 10.86 -11.72 2.98
N ASP A 114 10.26 -12.84 3.39
CA ASP A 114 10.27 -14.06 2.60
C ASP A 114 8.89 -14.32 1.99
N THR A 115 8.85 -14.43 0.66
CA THR A 115 7.67 -14.82 -0.15
C THR A 115 6.32 -14.47 0.49
N PRO A 116 6.02 -13.18 0.73
CA PRO A 116 4.77 -12.78 1.34
C PRO A 116 3.60 -13.17 0.43
N SER A 117 2.45 -13.47 1.04
CA SER A 117 1.22 -13.59 0.26
C SER A 117 0.89 -12.25 -0.36
N GLU A 118 0.71 -12.21 -1.68
CA GLU A 118 0.36 -10.99 -2.40
C GLU A 118 -1.16 -10.84 -2.50
N GLY A 119 -1.64 -9.64 -2.17
CA GLY A 119 -3.08 -9.32 -2.13
C GLY A 119 -3.68 -8.94 -3.47
N ALA A 120 -2.86 -8.83 -4.50
CA ALA A 120 -3.28 -8.52 -5.87
C ALA A 120 -2.28 -9.12 -6.86
N THR A 121 -2.66 -9.18 -8.14
CA THR A 121 -1.69 -9.41 -9.22
C THR A 121 -0.70 -8.26 -9.26
N ARG A 122 0.58 -8.56 -9.48
CA ARG A 122 1.64 -7.55 -9.64
C ARG A 122 1.33 -6.62 -10.80
N VAL A 123 1.62 -5.34 -10.62
CA VAL A 123 1.35 -4.27 -11.59
C VAL A 123 2.66 -3.77 -12.19
N SER A 124 2.77 -3.77 -13.50
CA SER A 124 3.81 -3.01 -14.22
C SER A 124 3.48 -1.53 -14.12
N VAL A 125 4.42 -0.74 -13.61
CA VAL A 125 4.18 0.67 -13.29
C VAL A 125 3.98 1.51 -14.54
N THR A 126 2.94 2.33 -14.51
CA THR A 126 2.70 3.41 -15.47
C THR A 126 3.03 4.74 -14.80
N ASP A 127 3.94 5.50 -15.40
CA ASP A 127 4.37 6.80 -14.91
C ASP A 127 3.28 7.88 -15.05
N ALA A 128 3.31 8.88 -14.18
CA ALA A 128 2.41 10.03 -14.16
C ALA A 128 0.91 9.64 -14.14
N SER A 129 0.57 8.54 -13.45
CA SER A 129 -0.79 8.02 -13.40
C SER A 129 -1.08 7.24 -12.11
N TYR A 130 -2.37 6.98 -11.88
CA TYR A 130 -2.76 5.98 -10.91
C TYR A 130 -2.40 4.57 -11.39
N ASN A 131 -1.89 3.77 -10.48
CA ASN A 131 -1.60 2.35 -10.67
C ASN A 131 -2.54 1.57 -9.73
N ASP A 132 -3.39 0.74 -10.30
CA ASP A 132 -4.51 0.10 -9.63
C ASP A 132 -4.20 -1.37 -9.31
N PHE A 133 -4.41 -1.73 -8.06
CA PHE A 133 -4.33 -3.11 -7.55
C PHE A 133 -5.73 -3.61 -7.21
N THR A 134 -6.32 -4.40 -8.07
CA THR A 134 -7.55 -5.12 -7.73
C THR A 134 -7.22 -6.24 -6.75
N LEU A 135 -7.78 -6.17 -5.54
CA LEU A 135 -7.53 -7.16 -4.50
C LEU A 135 -8.09 -8.51 -4.93
N ASN A 136 -7.25 -9.54 -4.83
CA ASN A 136 -7.64 -10.94 -5.00
C ASN A 136 -8.28 -11.48 -3.70
N ALA A 137 -8.60 -12.78 -3.64
CA ALA A 137 -9.19 -13.39 -2.44
C ALA A 137 -8.33 -13.19 -1.19
N THR A 138 -7.00 -13.26 -1.31
CA THR A 138 -6.06 -12.99 -0.21
C THR A 138 -6.17 -11.53 0.25
N GLY A 139 -6.09 -10.57 -0.67
CA GLY A 139 -6.20 -9.15 -0.34
C GLY A 139 -7.56 -8.78 0.26
N LEU A 140 -8.64 -9.36 -0.23
CA LEU A 140 -9.98 -9.17 0.34
C LEU A 140 -10.09 -9.70 1.77
N SER A 141 -9.39 -10.78 2.11
CA SER A 141 -9.37 -11.32 3.47
C SER A 141 -8.65 -10.42 4.49
N TRP A 142 -7.88 -9.45 4.05
CA TRP A 142 -7.20 -8.47 4.90
C TRP A 142 -8.11 -7.32 5.35
N LEU A 143 -9.23 -7.13 4.67
CA LEU A 143 -10.18 -6.08 5.02
C LEU A 143 -10.81 -6.36 6.38
N PRO A 144 -11.05 -5.32 7.22
CA PRO A 144 -11.84 -5.47 8.43
C PRO A 144 -13.19 -6.08 8.09
N THR A 145 -13.72 -6.87 9.03
CA THR A 145 -15.07 -7.41 8.88
C THR A 145 -16.06 -6.25 8.72
N PRO A 146 -16.99 -6.31 7.73
CA PRO A 146 -18.02 -5.28 7.60
C PRO A 146 -18.69 -5.01 8.97
N TRP A 147 -18.99 -3.75 9.29
CA TRP A 147 -19.50 -3.20 10.56
C TRP A 147 -18.47 -3.10 11.71
N THR A 148 -17.24 -3.51 11.54
CA THR A 148 -16.16 -3.20 12.49
C THR A 148 -15.24 -2.17 11.86
N ASP A 149 -15.08 -1.02 12.52
CA ASP A 149 -14.09 -0.04 12.09
C ASP A 149 -12.69 -0.57 12.39
N GLY A 150 -11.78 -0.34 11.47
CA GLY A 150 -10.42 -0.81 11.65
C GLY A 150 -9.48 -0.39 10.52
N TYR A 151 -8.19 -0.58 10.76
CA TYR A 151 -7.18 -0.31 9.73
C TYR A 151 -6.89 -1.53 8.89
N ILE A 152 -6.84 -1.34 7.55
CA ILE A 152 -6.09 -2.20 6.66
C ILE A 152 -4.75 -1.51 6.37
N LYS A 153 -3.64 -2.23 6.58
CA LYS A 153 -2.28 -1.70 6.42
C LYS A 153 -1.65 -2.34 5.19
N LEU A 154 -1.84 -1.69 4.04
CA LEU A 154 -1.28 -2.14 2.77
C LEU A 154 0.17 -1.67 2.61
N GLY A 155 0.98 -2.49 1.98
CA GLY A 155 2.35 -2.15 1.62
C GLY A 155 2.67 -2.53 0.19
N THR A 156 3.63 -1.80 -0.39
CA THR A 156 4.13 -2.09 -1.74
C THR A 156 5.61 -2.37 -1.73
N ARG A 157 6.01 -3.37 -2.49
CA ARG A 157 7.41 -3.75 -2.72
C ARG A 157 7.63 -3.97 -4.21
N GLU A 158 8.84 -3.68 -4.66
CA GLU A 158 9.28 -4.07 -5.99
C GLU A 158 9.36 -5.61 -6.10
N ALA A 159 8.94 -6.15 -7.23
CA ALA A 159 8.87 -7.61 -7.43
C ALA A 159 10.17 -8.32 -7.11
N ARG A 160 11.32 -7.74 -7.50
CA ARG A 160 12.64 -8.33 -7.19
C ARG A 160 12.98 -8.26 -5.69
N ASP A 161 12.49 -7.27 -4.94
CA ASP A 161 12.60 -7.29 -3.48
C ASP A 161 11.78 -8.43 -2.88
N ILE A 162 10.58 -8.69 -3.40
CA ILE A 162 9.74 -9.82 -2.99
C ILE A 162 10.44 -11.15 -3.31
N ASP A 163 10.93 -11.29 -4.54
CA ASP A 163 11.52 -12.54 -5.05
C ASP A 163 12.99 -12.75 -4.62
N ASN A 164 13.54 -11.86 -3.79
CA ASN A 164 14.96 -11.85 -3.40
C ASN A 164 15.93 -11.80 -4.59
N GLY A 165 15.53 -11.08 -5.65
CA GLY A 165 16.26 -10.96 -6.92
C GLY A 165 16.82 -9.56 -7.19
N LEU A 166 16.98 -8.71 -6.16
CA LEU A 166 17.53 -7.36 -6.34
C LEU A 166 18.95 -7.40 -6.91
N ASN A 167 19.19 -6.58 -7.92
CA ASN A 167 20.46 -6.46 -8.63
C ASN A 167 20.84 -4.97 -8.84
N SER A 168 21.93 -4.71 -9.54
CA SER A 168 22.46 -3.36 -9.78
C SER A 168 21.66 -2.52 -10.80
N THR A 169 20.50 -2.96 -11.26
CA THR A 169 19.65 -2.18 -12.16
C THR A 169 18.71 -1.30 -11.34
N ASP A 170 18.77 0.00 -11.56
CA ASP A 170 17.86 0.95 -10.92
C ASP A 170 16.43 0.73 -11.41
N THR A 171 15.55 0.49 -10.46
CA THR A 171 14.11 0.40 -10.72
C THR A 171 13.37 0.95 -9.52
N TYR A 172 12.79 2.11 -9.67
CA TYR A 172 12.04 2.75 -8.60
C TYR A 172 10.96 3.67 -9.16
N SER A 173 10.06 4.09 -8.30
CA SER A 173 9.09 5.14 -8.59
C SER A 173 8.83 5.97 -7.34
N ASN A 174 8.53 7.25 -7.53
CA ASN A 174 8.03 8.14 -6.51
C ASN A 174 6.51 8.00 -6.41
N ALA A 175 5.93 8.29 -5.24
CA ALA A 175 4.49 8.36 -5.08
C ALA A 175 4.04 9.74 -4.61
N ARG A 176 2.79 10.07 -4.91
CA ARG A 176 2.05 11.08 -4.17
C ARG A 176 1.52 10.42 -2.91
N PHE A 177 1.92 10.95 -1.76
CA PHE A 177 1.36 10.58 -0.47
C PHE A 177 0.28 11.59 -0.09
N SER A 178 -0.43 11.35 1.00
CA SER A 178 -1.57 12.19 1.42
C SER A 178 -1.17 13.59 1.93
N ASP A 179 0.13 13.91 2.01
CA ASP A 179 0.66 15.26 2.23
C ASP A 179 0.59 16.15 0.98
N TYR A 180 0.33 15.56 -0.19
CA TYR A 180 0.21 16.32 -1.43
C TYR A 180 -1.10 17.10 -1.46
N SER A 181 -1.03 18.36 -1.90
CA SER A 181 -2.18 19.26 -1.86
C SER A 181 -3.41 18.74 -2.60
N GLY A 182 -4.50 18.60 -1.87
CA GLY A 182 -5.77 18.06 -2.34
C GLY A 182 -5.75 16.53 -2.47
N THR A 183 -6.91 15.93 -2.72
CA THR A 183 -7.09 14.46 -2.76
C THR A 183 -7.01 13.86 -4.17
N ALA A 184 -6.73 14.69 -5.19
CA ALA A 184 -6.75 14.26 -6.59
C ALA A 184 -5.69 13.20 -6.94
N SER A 185 -4.61 13.13 -6.16
CA SER A 185 -3.51 12.16 -6.35
C SER A 185 -3.24 11.33 -5.10
N ASP A 186 -4.04 11.44 -4.06
CA ASP A 186 -3.85 10.69 -2.81
C ASP A 186 -4.02 9.19 -3.03
N PRO A 187 -3.24 8.37 -2.32
CA PRO A 187 -3.47 6.94 -2.28
C PRO A 187 -4.87 6.64 -1.75
N LYS A 188 -5.61 5.80 -2.46
CA LYS A 188 -7.00 5.51 -2.14
C LYS A 188 -7.32 4.02 -2.20
N LEU A 189 -8.27 3.61 -1.36
CA LEU A 189 -8.86 2.27 -1.36
C LEU A 189 -10.35 2.41 -1.65
N VAL A 190 -10.78 1.85 -2.78
CA VAL A 190 -12.18 1.85 -3.22
C VAL A 190 -12.78 0.49 -2.95
N ILE A 191 -13.78 0.41 -2.07
CA ILE A 191 -14.47 -0.83 -1.71
C ILE A 191 -15.86 -0.84 -2.29
N THR A 192 -16.21 -1.91 -3.00
CA THR A 192 -17.56 -2.16 -3.53
C THR A 192 -18.21 -3.27 -2.71
N TYR A 193 -19.47 -3.05 -2.31
CA TYR A 193 -20.21 -3.99 -1.49
C TYR A 193 -21.70 -4.05 -1.84
N THR A 194 -22.36 -5.11 -1.41
CA THR A 194 -23.80 -5.27 -1.46
C THR A 194 -24.37 -5.30 -0.05
N VAL A 195 -25.52 -4.69 0.17
CA VAL A 195 -26.28 -4.85 1.42
C VAL A 195 -27.38 -5.90 1.23
N PRO A 196 -27.68 -6.70 2.25
CA PRO A 196 -28.82 -7.64 2.19
C PRO A 196 -30.11 -6.91 1.84
N SER A 197 -30.94 -7.54 1.01
CA SER A 197 -32.25 -6.97 0.58
C SER A 197 -33.29 -6.89 1.72
N THR A 198 -32.96 -7.35 2.92
CA THR A 198 -33.85 -7.39 4.09
C THR A 198 -33.89 -6.11 4.91
N PHE A 199 -33.30 -5.01 4.43
CA PHE A 199 -33.51 -3.70 5.06
C PHE A 199 -34.90 -3.18 4.65
N THR A 200 -35.96 -3.73 5.24
CA THR A 200 -37.27 -3.10 5.22
C THR A 200 -37.24 -1.98 6.26
N PRO A 201 -37.27 -0.70 5.88
CA PRO A 201 -37.40 0.36 6.87
C PRO A 201 -38.70 0.11 7.63
N LYS A 202 -38.62 -0.13 8.95
CA LYS A 202 -39.79 -0.18 9.81
C LYS A 202 -40.35 1.24 9.86
N ILE A 203 -41.36 1.53 9.05
CA ILE A 203 -42.11 2.78 9.16
C ILE A 203 -42.82 2.69 10.51
N ILE A 204 -42.32 3.39 11.52
CA ILE A 204 -43.04 3.63 12.77
C ILE A 204 -44.07 4.73 12.41
N ILE A 205 -45.30 4.32 12.17
CA ILE A 205 -46.44 5.27 12.11
C ILE A 205 -46.75 5.60 13.58
N CYS A 206 -46.44 6.82 14.00
CA CYS A 206 -46.90 7.41 15.26
C CYS A 206 -48.31 7.95 15.09
#